data_774e5872c35bc0dcd78600769c237e6f
#
_entry.id   774e5872c35bc0dcd78600769c237e6f
#
_cell.length_a   1.000
_cell.length_b   1.000
_cell.length_c   1.000
_cell.angle_alpha   90.00
_cell.angle_beta   90.00
_cell.angle_gamma   90.00
#
_symmetry.space_group_name_H-M   'P 1'
#
loop_
_entity.id
_entity.type
_entity.pdbx_description
1 polymer ?
#
loop_
_entity_poly.entity_id
_entity_poly.type
_entity_poly.pdbx_seq_one_letter_code
_entity_poly.pdbx_strand_id
1 'polypeptide(L)'
;MNELHGQMVELPSGATAWLPCIVASEHVGTGTNIGALSHIGRDVTIGDNCRIQGCVYIADKCIIGNNVFIGPNATLTNDRHPPSGGNWEPVIVDDDAVIGANATIVAGVRLNTGCVIAAGAVVTTDIPANQVWGGVPAK
;
A
#
# COMPACT_ATOMS: atom_id res chain seq x y z
N MET A 1 17.46 25.66 3.98
CA MET A 1 17.84 24.32 3.48
C MET A 1 16.61 23.49 3.10
N ASN A 2 15.69 24.15 2.39
CA ASN A 2 14.38 23.58 2.14
C ASN A 2 14.42 22.38 1.17
N GLU A 3 15.35 22.38 0.22
CA GLU A 3 15.50 21.29 -0.74
C GLU A 3 15.84 19.95 -0.06
N LEU A 4 16.51 20.01 1.07
CA LEU A 4 16.90 18.79 1.80
C LEU A 4 15.78 18.30 2.74
N HIS A 5 14.77 19.11 2.99
CA HIS A 5 13.66 18.75 3.86
C HIS A 5 12.48 18.14 3.12
N GLY A 6 12.55 18.11 1.78
CA GLY A 6 11.44 17.67 0.95
C GLY A 6 10.34 18.71 0.84
N GLN A 7 9.31 18.36 0.12
CA GLN A 7 8.15 19.23 -0.08
C GLN A 7 6.87 18.41 0.06
N MET A 8 5.97 18.86 0.91
CA MET A 8 4.66 18.25 1.07
C MET A 8 3.62 19.04 0.28
N VAL A 9 2.74 18.31 -0.39
CA VAL A 9 1.59 18.88 -1.11
C VAL A 9 0.31 18.31 -0.58
N GLU A 10 -0.77 19.10 -0.65
CA GLU A 10 -2.11 18.67 -0.30
C GLU A 10 -2.88 18.30 -1.56
N LEU A 11 -3.53 17.15 -1.55
CA LEU A 11 -4.40 16.70 -2.64
C LEU A 11 -5.82 17.24 -2.43
N PRO A 12 -6.67 17.30 -3.49
CA PRO A 12 -8.02 17.85 -3.37
C PRO A 12 -8.89 17.18 -2.30
N SER A 13 -8.65 15.91 -2.01
CA SER A 13 -9.39 15.16 -0.98
C SER A 13 -9.03 15.50 0.46
N GLY A 14 -7.97 16.26 0.69
CA GLY A 14 -7.39 16.48 2.02
C GLY A 14 -6.32 15.48 2.40
N ALA A 15 -5.94 14.58 1.50
CA ALA A 15 -4.75 13.76 1.67
C ALA A 15 -3.49 14.60 1.44
N THR A 16 -2.34 14.12 1.92
CA THR A 16 -1.05 14.78 1.72
C THR A 16 -0.05 13.82 1.11
N ALA A 17 0.88 14.35 0.36
CA ALA A 17 1.94 13.55 -0.25
C ALA A 17 3.27 14.30 -0.20
N TRP A 18 4.34 13.57 0.06
CA TRP A 18 5.70 14.09 0.03
C TRP A 18 6.32 13.91 -1.36
N LEU A 19 6.82 14.99 -1.94
CA LEU A 19 7.48 14.97 -3.24
C LEU A 19 8.96 14.58 -3.13
N PRO A 20 9.53 13.94 -4.16
CA PRO A 20 8.86 13.46 -5.36
C PRO A 20 8.11 12.16 -5.10
N CYS A 21 6.96 12.00 -5.72
CA CYS A 21 6.18 10.75 -5.70
C CYS A 21 5.27 10.72 -6.93
N ILE A 22 4.69 9.56 -7.20
CA ILE A 22 3.66 9.41 -8.24
C ILE A 22 2.36 9.00 -7.55
N VAL A 23 1.32 9.79 -7.74
CA VAL A 23 -0.03 9.46 -7.28
C VAL A 23 -0.94 9.53 -8.51
N ALA A 24 -1.13 8.38 -9.15
CA ALA A 24 -1.87 8.28 -10.41
C ALA A 24 -3.36 8.00 -10.21
N SER A 25 -3.86 8.16 -8.99
CA SER A 25 -5.27 7.97 -8.64
C SER A 25 -5.82 9.20 -7.92
N GLU A 26 -7.10 9.49 -8.16
CA GLU A 26 -7.85 10.54 -7.45
C GLU A 26 -8.54 10.01 -6.18
N HIS A 27 -8.53 8.69 -5.96
CA HIS A 27 -9.28 8.05 -4.89
C HIS A 27 -8.42 7.81 -3.65
N VAL A 28 -7.87 8.88 -3.11
CA VAL A 28 -7.08 8.86 -1.88
C VAL A 28 -7.82 9.66 -0.81
N GLY A 29 -8.18 8.99 0.29
CA GLY A 29 -9.06 9.55 1.30
C GLY A 29 -8.42 10.65 2.16
N THR A 30 -9.29 11.35 2.88
CA THR A 30 -8.93 12.46 3.76
C THR A 30 -8.01 11.98 4.89
N GLY A 31 -7.00 12.77 5.23
CA GLY A 31 -6.08 12.47 6.32
C GLY A 31 -5.05 11.39 6.01
N THR A 32 -5.08 10.81 4.81
CA THR A 32 -4.05 9.88 4.35
C THR A 32 -2.79 10.64 3.99
N ASN A 33 -1.64 10.10 4.39
CA ASN A 33 -0.33 10.68 4.07
C ASN A 33 0.50 9.69 3.26
N ILE A 34 1.07 10.16 2.16
CA ILE A 34 1.89 9.35 1.25
C ILE A 34 3.34 9.83 1.34
N GLY A 35 4.23 8.91 1.68
CA GLY A 35 5.66 9.18 1.79
C GLY A 35 6.34 9.39 0.44
N ALA A 36 7.47 10.09 0.46
CA ALA A 36 8.26 10.38 -0.73
C ALA A 36 8.73 9.11 -1.43
N LEU A 37 8.91 9.20 -2.74
CA LEU A 37 9.37 8.12 -3.63
C LEU A 37 8.37 6.97 -3.74
N SER A 38 7.15 7.13 -3.23
CA SER A 38 6.09 6.14 -3.40
C SER A 38 5.46 6.24 -4.79
N HIS A 39 4.94 5.11 -5.25
CA HIS A 39 4.20 5.01 -6.50
C HIS A 39 2.80 4.44 -6.21
N ILE A 40 1.80 5.28 -6.34
CA ILE A 40 0.40 4.87 -6.23
C ILE A 40 -0.14 4.77 -7.66
N GLY A 41 -0.49 3.55 -8.05
CA GLY A 41 -0.91 3.24 -9.42
C GLY A 41 -2.29 3.81 -9.78
N ARG A 42 -2.66 3.61 -11.04
CA ARG A 42 -3.94 4.08 -11.58
C ARG A 42 -5.10 3.32 -10.95
N ASP A 43 -6.18 4.03 -10.71
CA ASP A 43 -7.42 3.46 -10.15
C ASP A 43 -7.22 2.73 -8.80
N VAL A 44 -6.15 3.03 -8.09
CA VAL A 44 -5.97 2.58 -6.71
C VAL A 44 -6.95 3.35 -5.83
N THR A 45 -7.62 2.64 -4.94
CA THR A 45 -8.47 3.26 -3.91
C THR A 45 -7.77 3.16 -2.57
N ILE A 46 -7.61 4.29 -1.90
CA ILE A 46 -7.05 4.36 -0.55
C ILE A 46 -8.05 5.11 0.32
N GLY A 47 -8.40 4.53 1.45
CA GLY A 47 -9.35 5.11 2.38
C GLY A 47 -8.77 6.29 3.17
N ASP A 48 -9.43 6.61 4.29
CA ASP A 48 -9.09 7.73 5.13
C ASP A 48 -8.02 7.35 6.17
N ASN A 49 -7.23 8.33 6.59
CA ASN A 49 -6.29 8.23 7.71
C ASN A 49 -5.27 7.10 7.57
N CYS A 50 -4.90 6.76 6.35
CA CYS A 50 -3.83 5.81 6.09
C CYS A 50 -2.46 6.47 6.22
N ARG A 51 -1.47 5.68 6.60
CA ARG A 51 -0.07 6.10 6.64
C ARG A 51 0.73 5.22 5.69
N ILE A 52 1.07 5.78 4.55
CA ILE A 52 1.88 5.10 3.54
C ILE A 52 3.26 5.72 3.61
N GLN A 53 4.23 4.91 4.02
CA GLN A 53 5.60 5.37 4.22
C GLN A 53 6.31 5.57 2.87
N GLY A 54 7.57 5.96 2.90
CA GLY A 54 8.34 6.20 1.68
C GLY A 54 8.65 4.94 0.88
N CYS A 55 8.85 5.10 -0.42
CA CYS A 55 9.26 4.03 -1.33
C CYS A 55 8.27 2.86 -1.41
N VAL A 56 6.99 3.11 -1.16
CA VAL A 56 5.94 2.09 -1.29
C VAL A 56 5.47 2.01 -2.73
N TYR A 57 5.33 0.79 -3.25
CA TYR A 57 4.72 0.56 -4.56
C TYR A 57 3.35 -0.09 -4.39
N ILE A 58 2.32 0.57 -4.90
CA ILE A 58 0.96 0.02 -4.93
C ILE A 58 0.54 -0.07 -6.41
N ALA A 59 0.41 -1.29 -6.90
CA ALA A 59 0.05 -1.54 -8.29
C ALA A 59 -1.37 -1.05 -8.61
N ASP A 60 -1.62 -0.83 -9.89
CA ASP A 60 -2.90 -0.37 -10.40
C ASP A 60 -4.07 -1.19 -9.85
N LYS A 61 -5.15 -0.52 -9.49
CA LYS A 61 -6.44 -1.08 -9.05
C LYS A 61 -6.44 -1.76 -7.67
N CYS A 62 -5.34 -1.74 -6.92
CA CYS A 62 -5.36 -2.20 -5.53
C CYS A 62 -6.34 -1.38 -4.70
N ILE A 63 -6.95 -1.99 -3.70
CA ILE A 63 -7.93 -1.36 -2.83
C ILE A 63 -7.43 -1.42 -1.39
N ILE A 64 -7.27 -0.24 -0.78
CA ILE A 64 -6.80 -0.07 0.59
C ILE A 64 -7.92 0.58 1.40
N GLY A 65 -8.27 -0.02 2.53
CA GLY A 65 -9.30 0.50 3.43
C GLY A 65 -8.83 1.70 4.24
N ASN A 66 -9.50 1.93 5.38
CA ASN A 66 -9.21 3.04 6.28
C ASN A 66 -8.18 2.65 7.34
N ASN A 67 -7.45 3.61 7.86
CA ASN A 67 -6.52 3.44 8.98
C ASN A 67 -5.44 2.38 8.75
N VAL A 68 -5.04 2.18 7.51
CA VAL A 68 -4.03 1.19 7.13
C VAL A 68 -2.64 1.82 7.25
N PHE A 69 -1.70 1.07 7.82
CA PHE A 69 -0.29 1.44 7.83
C PHE A 69 0.46 0.56 6.83
N ILE A 70 1.24 1.19 5.95
CA ILE A 70 2.11 0.48 5.01
C ILE A 70 3.54 0.96 5.22
N GLY A 71 4.38 0.05 5.69
CA GLY A 71 5.79 0.30 6.01
C GLY A 71 6.62 0.66 4.78
N PRO A 72 7.78 1.29 4.99
CA PRO A 72 8.62 1.73 3.88
C PRO A 72 9.06 0.56 3.01
N ASN A 73 9.11 0.82 1.72
CA ASN A 73 9.58 -0.14 0.72
C ASN A 73 8.71 -1.39 0.58
N ALA A 74 7.48 -1.40 1.10
CA ALA A 74 6.53 -2.48 0.86
C ALA A 74 6.03 -2.42 -0.58
N THR A 75 5.68 -3.59 -1.13
CA THR A 75 5.25 -3.74 -2.53
C THR A 75 3.95 -4.54 -2.60
N LEU A 76 2.92 -3.93 -3.17
CA LEU A 76 1.65 -4.58 -3.45
C LEU A 76 1.55 -4.78 -4.95
N THR A 77 1.49 -6.03 -5.39
CA THR A 77 1.49 -6.39 -6.81
C THR A 77 0.07 -6.64 -7.33
N ASN A 78 -0.10 -6.80 -8.63
CA ASN A 78 -1.42 -7.06 -9.24
C ASN A 78 -1.37 -8.10 -10.37
N ASP A 79 -0.21 -8.60 -10.72
CA ASP A 79 -0.08 -9.60 -11.77
C ASP A 79 0.55 -10.87 -11.19
N ARG A 80 -0.27 -11.88 -11.00
CA ARG A 80 0.15 -13.13 -10.36
C ARG A 80 1.02 -13.98 -11.25
N HIS A 81 0.82 -13.89 -12.56
CA HIS A 81 1.55 -14.66 -13.58
C HIS A 81 2.05 -13.71 -14.67
N PRO A 82 3.00 -12.82 -14.34
CA PRO A 82 3.44 -11.79 -15.27
C PRO A 82 4.27 -12.35 -16.43
N PRO A 83 4.14 -11.81 -17.64
CA PRO A 83 3.14 -10.81 -18.02
C PRO A 83 1.83 -11.47 -18.43
N SER A 84 0.75 -11.17 -17.73
CA SER A 84 -0.56 -11.80 -17.98
C SER A 84 -1.34 -11.16 -19.13
N GLY A 85 -0.86 -10.02 -19.65
CA GLY A 85 -1.57 -9.29 -20.68
C GLY A 85 -2.82 -8.56 -20.20
N GLY A 86 -2.88 -8.22 -18.90
CA GLY A 86 -3.99 -7.47 -18.33
C GLY A 86 -4.93 -8.29 -17.45
N ASN A 87 -4.67 -9.57 -17.24
CA ASN A 87 -5.41 -10.38 -16.26
C ASN A 87 -4.92 -10.08 -14.83
N TRP A 88 -5.12 -8.86 -14.41
CA TRP A 88 -4.63 -8.40 -13.12
C TRP A 88 -5.55 -8.83 -11.98
N GLU A 89 -4.93 -9.21 -10.87
CA GLU A 89 -5.58 -9.58 -9.62
C GLU A 89 -5.08 -8.63 -8.53
N PRO A 90 -5.71 -7.47 -8.34
CA PRO A 90 -5.24 -6.49 -7.35
C PRO A 90 -5.26 -7.05 -5.93
N VAL A 91 -4.39 -6.52 -5.09
CA VAL A 91 -4.41 -6.77 -3.66
C VAL A 91 -5.53 -5.94 -3.02
N ILE A 92 -6.22 -6.55 -2.06
CA ILE A 92 -7.22 -5.88 -1.24
C ILE A 92 -6.71 -5.86 0.20
N VAL A 93 -6.67 -4.67 0.79
CA VAL A 93 -6.27 -4.48 2.19
C VAL A 93 -7.45 -3.88 2.94
N ASP A 94 -7.99 -4.62 3.89
CA ASP A 94 -9.11 -4.14 4.69
C ASP A 94 -8.65 -3.17 5.79
N ASP A 95 -9.61 -2.56 6.48
CA ASP A 95 -9.36 -1.53 7.49
C ASP A 95 -8.41 -2.01 8.58
N ASP A 96 -7.65 -1.09 9.14
CA ASP A 96 -6.80 -1.29 10.31
C ASP A 96 -5.64 -2.30 10.12
N ALA A 97 -5.39 -2.75 8.89
CA ALA A 97 -4.27 -3.64 8.62
C ALA A 97 -2.93 -2.91 8.73
N VAL A 98 -1.90 -3.64 9.13
CA VAL A 98 -0.53 -3.15 9.23
C VAL A 98 0.37 -3.99 8.34
N ILE A 99 1.09 -3.35 7.43
CA ILE A 99 2.06 -4.00 6.56
C ILE A 99 3.45 -3.51 6.95
N GLY A 100 4.30 -4.42 7.39
CA GLY A 100 5.67 -4.11 7.81
C GLY A 100 6.58 -3.69 6.65
N ALA A 101 7.70 -3.07 7.00
CA ALA A 101 8.70 -2.63 6.03
C ALA A 101 9.19 -3.77 5.14
N ASN A 102 9.41 -3.50 3.87
CA ASN A 102 9.94 -4.46 2.89
C ASN A 102 9.07 -5.71 2.68
N ALA A 103 7.81 -5.71 3.12
CA ALA A 103 6.91 -6.82 2.84
C ALA A 103 6.48 -6.80 1.37
N THR A 104 6.28 -7.99 0.82
CA THR A 104 5.74 -8.18 -0.53
C THR A 104 4.41 -8.88 -0.45
N ILE A 105 3.37 -8.27 -1.01
CA ILE A 105 2.04 -8.84 -1.06
C ILE A 105 1.78 -9.31 -2.49
N VAL A 106 1.61 -10.61 -2.65
CA VAL A 106 1.40 -11.23 -3.97
C VAL A 106 0.00 -10.89 -4.48
N ALA A 107 -0.08 -10.69 -5.78
CA ALA A 107 -1.32 -10.37 -6.49
C ALA A 107 -2.49 -11.28 -6.09
N GLY A 108 -3.67 -10.71 -5.94
CA GLY A 108 -4.90 -11.43 -5.60
C GLY A 108 -5.09 -11.72 -4.12
N VAL A 109 -4.12 -11.39 -3.28
CA VAL A 109 -4.21 -11.61 -1.83
C VAL A 109 -5.14 -10.58 -1.19
N ARG A 110 -5.90 -11.03 -0.22
CA ARG A 110 -6.68 -10.17 0.67
C ARG A 110 -6.09 -10.19 2.08
N LEU A 111 -5.80 -9.01 2.58
CA LEU A 111 -5.39 -8.79 3.97
C LEU A 111 -6.62 -8.34 4.74
N ASN A 112 -7.17 -9.23 5.58
CA ASN A 112 -8.39 -8.95 6.30
C ASN A 112 -8.18 -7.97 7.47
N THR A 113 -9.26 -7.41 7.97
CA THR A 113 -9.29 -6.34 8.97
C THR A 113 -8.37 -6.62 10.14
N GLY A 114 -7.54 -5.64 10.47
CA GLY A 114 -6.69 -5.66 11.67
C GLY A 114 -5.54 -6.66 11.62
N CYS A 115 -5.26 -7.31 10.49
CA CYS A 115 -4.13 -8.21 10.40
C CYS A 115 -2.80 -7.43 10.43
N VAL A 116 -1.74 -8.08 10.87
CA VAL A 116 -0.40 -7.51 10.92
C VAL A 116 0.56 -8.40 10.13
N ILE A 117 1.23 -7.80 9.17
CA ILE A 117 2.26 -8.47 8.37
C ILE A 117 3.61 -8.00 8.85
N ALA A 118 4.45 -8.94 9.28
CA ALA A 118 5.79 -8.64 9.77
C ALA A 118 6.68 -8.07 8.65
N ALA A 119 7.67 -7.30 9.05
CA ALA A 119 8.67 -6.76 8.11
C ALA A 119 9.36 -7.88 7.33
N GLY A 120 9.58 -7.66 6.05
CA GLY A 120 10.26 -8.60 5.17
C GLY A 120 9.44 -9.84 4.78
N ALA A 121 8.19 -9.94 5.19
CA ALA A 121 7.34 -11.08 4.84
C ALA A 121 7.00 -11.11 3.34
N VAL A 122 6.77 -12.30 2.82
CA VAL A 122 6.20 -12.49 1.48
C VAL A 122 4.86 -13.19 1.65
N VAL A 123 3.78 -12.45 1.44
CA VAL A 123 2.41 -12.93 1.65
C VAL A 123 1.88 -13.50 0.34
N THR A 124 1.60 -14.81 0.33
CA THR A 124 1.17 -15.55 -0.85
C THR A 124 -0.29 -16.02 -0.78
N THR A 125 -0.92 -15.92 0.38
CA THR A 125 -2.30 -16.34 0.62
C THR A 125 -3.03 -15.28 1.44
N ASP A 126 -4.35 -15.33 1.44
CA ASP A 126 -5.17 -14.41 2.25
C ASP A 126 -4.82 -14.53 3.73
N ILE A 127 -4.81 -13.39 4.42
CA ILE A 127 -4.49 -13.32 5.84
C ILE A 127 -5.79 -13.11 6.62
N PRO A 128 -6.08 -13.98 7.59
CA PRO A 128 -7.26 -13.82 8.44
C PRO A 128 -7.23 -12.55 9.28
N ALA A 129 -8.42 -12.04 9.62
CA ALA A 129 -8.54 -10.84 10.45
C ALA A 129 -7.83 -11.00 11.79
N ASN A 130 -7.18 -9.92 12.23
CA ASN A 130 -6.54 -9.79 13.54
C ASN A 130 -5.40 -10.79 13.82
N GLN A 131 -4.88 -11.45 12.78
CA GLN A 131 -3.73 -12.35 12.93
C GLN A 131 -2.43 -11.64 12.55
N VAL A 132 -1.34 -12.14 13.12
CA VAL A 132 0.03 -11.69 12.83
C VAL A 132 0.74 -12.80 12.05
N TRP A 133 1.16 -12.48 10.84
CA TRP A 133 1.87 -13.42 9.98
C TRP A 133 3.21 -12.83 9.55
N GLY A 134 4.21 -13.69 9.37
CA GLY A 134 5.54 -13.28 8.94
C GLY A 134 6.28 -14.39 8.23
N GLY A 135 7.44 -14.06 7.70
CA GLY A 135 8.33 -14.99 7.02
C GLY A 135 8.09 -15.13 5.53
N VAL A 136 8.81 -16.06 4.90
CA VAL A 136 8.79 -16.34 3.45
C VAL A 136 8.61 -17.83 3.24
N PRO A 137 7.46 -18.34 2.77
CA PRO A 137 6.19 -17.63 2.70
C PRO A 137 5.65 -17.28 4.09
N ALA A 138 4.85 -16.22 4.17
CA ALA A 138 4.25 -15.81 5.44
C ALA A 138 3.33 -16.90 6.01
N LYS A 139 3.43 -17.06 7.30
CA LYS A 139 2.58 -17.98 8.08
C LYS A 139 2.21 -17.35 9.41
#